data_c8c26825fa134f8a92ccba0a7dddf281
#
_entry.id   c8c26825fa134f8a92ccba0a7dddf281
#
_cell.length_a   1.000
_cell.length_b   1.000
_cell.length_c   1.000
_cell.angle_alpha   90.00
_cell.angle_beta   90.00
_cell.angle_gamma   90.00
#
_symmetry.space_group_name_H-M   'P 1'
#
loop_
_entity.id
_entity.type
_entity.pdbx_description
1 polymer ?
#
loop_
_entity_poly.entity_id
_entity_poly.type
_entity_poly.pdbx_seq_one_letter_code
_entity_poly.pdbx_strand_id
1 'polypeptide(L)'
;GEWLKEIGDGLLFSFDSSLEAVRCTIEIQETLKEIEDLNIRIGIHQGDIFIKDGDVFGDDVNIASRVEGFAPIGGISLSDKVHKDISGVSDIKTSFIGHRKLKGVEQETKIRCITSNELPKYRTQIFPLIIGYYTMILGGLNAFLIFALIIYSALIGFKLHFMWMCAFIIDFTIIFIGYSC
;
A
#
# COMPACT_ATOMS: atom_id res chain seq x y z
N GLY A 1 9.22 -17.91 20.12
CA GLY A 1 9.86 -17.86 18.82
C GLY A 1 11.39 -17.86 18.90
N GLU A 2 12.02 -18.27 17.84
CA GLU A 2 13.48 -18.40 17.75
C GLU A 2 14.01 -17.43 16.68
N TRP A 3 15.08 -16.69 17.00
CA TRP A 3 15.80 -15.87 16.03
C TRP A 3 16.61 -16.77 15.09
N LEU A 4 16.45 -16.60 13.79
CA LEU A 4 17.14 -17.42 12.79
C LEU A 4 18.33 -16.69 12.18
N LYS A 5 18.08 -15.53 11.56
CA LYS A 5 19.14 -14.73 10.93
C LYS A 5 18.69 -13.30 10.60
N GLU A 6 19.67 -12.48 10.28
CA GLU A 6 19.49 -11.15 9.68
C GLU A 6 19.56 -11.24 8.15
N ILE A 7 18.68 -10.52 7.45
CA ILE A 7 18.60 -10.45 5.99
C ILE A 7 18.51 -8.98 5.58
N GLY A 8 19.64 -8.39 5.22
CA GLY A 8 19.71 -6.95 4.93
C GLY A 8 19.38 -6.12 6.15
N ASP A 9 18.32 -5.32 6.10
CA ASP A 9 17.76 -4.52 7.20
C ASP A 9 16.64 -5.24 7.96
N GLY A 10 16.36 -6.50 7.63
CA GLY A 10 15.29 -7.31 8.22
C GLY A 10 15.80 -8.43 9.10
N LEU A 11 14.94 -8.88 10.01
CA LEU A 11 15.17 -9.98 10.92
C LEU A 11 14.21 -11.13 10.61
N LEU A 12 14.72 -12.36 10.61
CA LEU A 12 13.94 -13.57 10.41
C LEU A 12 13.80 -14.36 11.72
N PHE A 13 12.56 -14.67 12.08
CA PHE A 13 12.21 -15.50 13.25
C PHE A 13 11.36 -16.67 12.83
N SER A 14 11.45 -17.78 13.57
CA SER A 14 10.54 -18.91 13.49
C SER A 14 9.71 -19.05 14.75
N PHE A 15 8.52 -19.64 14.58
CA PHE A 15 7.58 -19.96 15.66
C PHE A 15 6.97 -21.32 15.39
N ASP A 16 6.66 -22.06 16.44
CA ASP A 16 6.04 -23.38 16.33
C ASP A 16 4.54 -23.30 15.97
N SER A 17 3.94 -22.11 16.12
CA SER A 17 2.51 -21.88 15.89
C SER A 17 2.25 -20.56 15.22
N SER A 18 1.36 -20.56 14.19
CA SER A 18 0.86 -19.35 13.55
C SER A 18 0.21 -18.38 14.55
N LEU A 19 -0.50 -18.89 15.54
CA LEU A 19 -1.15 -18.07 16.56
C LEU A 19 -0.13 -17.39 17.47
N GLU A 20 0.90 -18.11 17.89
CA GLU A 20 1.99 -17.56 18.70
C GLU A 20 2.71 -16.45 17.94
N ALA A 21 3.08 -16.69 16.68
CA ALA A 21 3.71 -15.70 15.82
C ALA A 21 2.86 -14.42 15.71
N VAL A 22 1.56 -14.56 15.47
CA VAL A 22 0.64 -13.43 15.32
C VAL A 22 0.52 -12.65 16.63
N ARG A 23 0.39 -13.29 17.77
CA ARG A 23 0.29 -12.61 19.07
C ARG A 23 1.56 -11.87 19.43
N CYS A 24 2.71 -12.51 19.26
CA CYS A 24 4.01 -11.89 19.48
C CYS A 24 4.21 -10.65 18.59
N THR A 25 3.85 -10.75 17.30
CA THR A 25 4.01 -9.61 16.38
C THR A 25 3.04 -8.47 16.67
N ILE A 26 1.83 -8.74 17.17
CA ILE A 26 0.90 -7.70 17.65
C ILE A 26 1.52 -6.98 18.86
N GLU A 27 2.04 -7.71 19.84
CA GLU A 27 2.68 -7.14 21.02
C GLU A 27 3.91 -6.30 20.66
N ILE A 28 4.73 -6.76 19.72
CA ILE A 28 5.86 -5.97 19.18
C ILE A 28 5.36 -4.66 18.60
N GLN A 29 4.35 -4.67 17.73
CA GLN A 29 3.82 -3.45 17.11
C GLN A 29 3.20 -2.50 18.14
N GLU A 30 2.53 -3.02 19.17
CA GLU A 30 1.99 -2.21 20.27
C GLU A 30 3.09 -1.53 21.07
N THR A 31 4.15 -2.26 21.39
CA THR A 31 5.31 -1.71 22.11
C THR A 31 6.05 -0.64 21.29
N LEU A 32 6.18 -0.87 19.99
CA LEU A 32 6.87 0.06 19.09
C LEU A 32 6.11 1.36 18.85
N LYS A 33 4.80 1.41 19.06
CA LYS A 33 4.03 2.66 19.00
C LYS A 33 4.51 3.72 19.99
N GLU A 34 5.14 3.31 21.10
CA GLU A 34 5.66 4.20 22.12
C GLU A 34 7.06 4.74 21.78
N ILE A 35 7.70 4.20 20.73
CA ILE A 35 9.05 4.59 20.32
C ILE A 35 8.96 5.52 19.11
N GLU A 36 9.37 6.77 19.30
CA GLU A 36 9.37 7.78 18.25
C GLU A 36 10.34 7.39 17.12
N ASP A 37 9.92 7.60 15.88
CA ASP A 37 10.69 7.34 14.65
C ASP A 37 11.06 5.86 14.37
N LEU A 38 10.59 4.90 15.15
CA LEU A 38 10.80 3.49 14.88
C LEU A 38 9.53 2.83 14.34
N ASN A 39 9.52 2.57 13.05
CA ASN A 39 8.39 1.91 12.38
C ASN A 39 8.89 0.69 11.61
N ILE A 40 8.35 -0.47 11.93
CA ILE A 40 8.67 -1.71 11.22
C ILE A 40 7.45 -2.26 10.49
N ARG A 41 7.70 -3.05 9.46
CA ARG A 41 6.69 -3.88 8.80
C ARG A 41 6.95 -5.32 9.14
N ILE A 42 5.88 -6.11 9.33
CA ILE A 42 6.01 -7.52 9.66
C ILE A 42 5.21 -8.36 8.67
N GLY A 43 5.86 -9.40 8.13
CA GLY A 43 5.23 -10.40 7.27
C GLY A 43 5.24 -11.77 7.95
N ILE A 44 4.09 -12.46 7.97
CA ILE A 44 3.96 -13.79 8.56
C ILE A 44 3.54 -14.80 7.48
N HIS A 45 4.31 -15.85 7.34
CA HIS A 45 4.01 -16.96 6.44
C HIS A 45 4.24 -18.28 7.12
N GLN A 46 3.42 -19.27 6.78
CA GLN A 46 3.58 -20.65 7.24
C GLN A 46 4.12 -21.52 6.09
N GLY A 47 5.23 -22.16 6.33
CA GLY A 47 5.87 -23.02 5.34
C GLY A 47 7.04 -23.81 5.91
N ASP A 48 7.70 -24.58 5.05
CA ASP A 48 8.81 -25.42 5.41
C ASP A 48 10.13 -24.66 5.27
N ILE A 49 11.00 -24.81 6.27
CA ILE A 49 12.35 -24.27 6.26
C ILE A 49 13.38 -25.38 6.47
N PHE A 50 14.53 -25.23 5.86
CA PHE A 50 15.66 -26.11 6.05
C PHE A 50 16.81 -25.33 6.69
N ILE A 51 17.32 -25.84 7.80
CA ILE A 51 18.49 -25.27 8.47
C ILE A 51 19.69 -26.15 8.15
N LYS A 52 20.72 -25.56 7.56
CA LYS A 52 21.96 -26.23 7.22
C LYS A 52 23.15 -25.29 7.51
N ASP A 53 24.13 -25.78 8.24
CA ASP A 53 25.37 -25.07 8.58
C ASP A 53 25.11 -23.68 9.22
N GLY A 54 24.03 -23.57 10.00
CA GLY A 54 23.62 -22.31 10.65
C GLY A 54 22.91 -21.32 9.73
N ASP A 55 22.69 -21.67 8.47
CA ASP A 55 21.89 -20.85 7.54
C ASP A 55 20.51 -21.46 7.26
N VAL A 56 19.56 -20.62 6.90
CA VAL A 56 18.16 -20.98 6.69
C VAL A 56 17.81 -20.87 5.22
N PHE A 57 17.28 -21.94 4.67
CA PHE A 57 16.91 -22.07 3.26
C PHE A 57 15.45 -22.51 3.11
N GLY A 58 14.82 -22.11 2.03
CA GLY A 58 13.49 -22.56 1.64
C GLY A 58 12.76 -21.49 0.81
N ASP A 59 11.90 -21.95 -0.08
CA ASP A 59 11.06 -21.04 -0.87
C ASP A 59 10.11 -20.26 0.03
N ASP A 60 9.65 -20.85 1.13
CA ASP A 60 8.76 -20.23 2.10
C ASP A 60 9.42 -19.08 2.86
N VAL A 61 10.75 -19.08 3.05
CA VAL A 61 11.51 -17.92 3.57
C VAL A 61 11.39 -16.74 2.62
N ASN A 62 11.53 -16.99 1.32
CA ASN A 62 11.37 -15.98 0.29
C ASN A 62 9.91 -15.46 0.22
N ILE A 63 8.93 -16.32 0.47
CA ILE A 63 7.52 -15.92 0.53
C ILE A 63 7.28 -15.01 1.74
N ALA A 64 7.79 -15.38 2.92
CA ALA A 64 7.66 -14.57 4.13
C ALA A 64 8.19 -13.13 3.93
N SER A 65 9.40 -12.97 3.37
CA SER A 65 9.97 -11.66 3.08
C SER A 65 9.13 -10.83 2.10
N ARG A 66 8.49 -11.48 1.13
CA ARG A 66 7.60 -10.80 0.16
C ARG A 66 6.24 -10.46 0.75
N VAL A 67 5.75 -11.28 1.67
CA VAL A 67 4.51 -10.98 2.43
C VAL A 67 4.71 -9.72 3.26
N GLU A 68 5.88 -9.54 3.89
CA GLU A 68 6.25 -8.33 4.64
C GLU A 68 6.04 -7.04 3.82
N GLY A 69 6.48 -7.02 2.56
CA GLY A 69 6.35 -5.87 1.68
C GLY A 69 4.92 -5.37 1.44
N PHE A 70 3.89 -6.16 1.78
CA PHE A 70 2.48 -5.76 1.71
C PHE A 70 1.94 -5.22 3.04
N ALA A 71 2.71 -5.28 4.12
CA ALA A 71 2.32 -4.69 5.38
C ALA A 71 2.34 -3.15 5.29
N PRO A 72 1.35 -2.46 5.83
CA PRO A 72 1.47 -1.02 6.06
C PRO A 72 2.59 -0.74 7.05
N ILE A 73 3.14 0.46 7.01
CA ILE A 73 4.14 0.90 7.99
C ILE A 73 3.53 0.80 9.40
N GLY A 74 4.21 0.16 10.33
CA GLY A 74 3.70 -0.14 11.66
C GLY A 74 2.64 -1.25 11.69
N GLY A 75 2.47 -2.01 10.60
CA GLY A 75 1.44 -3.04 10.48
C GLY A 75 1.99 -4.45 10.24
N ILE A 76 1.05 -5.40 10.14
CA ILE A 76 1.34 -6.82 9.99
C ILE A 76 0.55 -7.37 8.81
N SER A 77 1.24 -8.01 7.86
CA SER A 77 0.63 -8.78 6.79
C SER A 77 0.85 -10.27 6.98
N LEU A 78 -0.07 -11.07 6.47
CA LEU A 78 -0.01 -12.52 6.58
C LEU A 78 -0.53 -13.21 5.33
N SER A 79 -0.03 -14.41 5.08
CA SER A 79 -0.52 -15.27 4.01
C SER A 79 -1.84 -15.97 4.40
N ASP A 80 -2.55 -16.47 3.39
CA ASP A 80 -3.82 -17.18 3.59
C ASP A 80 -3.68 -18.47 4.44
N LYS A 81 -2.51 -19.12 4.42
CA LYS A 81 -2.22 -20.27 5.28
C LYS A 81 -2.32 -19.87 6.75
N VAL A 82 -1.60 -18.83 7.15
CA VAL A 82 -1.63 -18.29 8.51
C VAL A 82 -3.03 -17.80 8.90
N HIS A 83 -3.74 -17.11 7.98
CA HIS A 83 -5.12 -16.69 8.24
C HIS A 83 -6.05 -17.85 8.57
N LYS A 84 -5.94 -18.96 7.85
CA LYS A 84 -6.79 -20.15 8.10
C LYS A 84 -6.57 -20.71 9.50
N ASP A 85 -5.32 -20.77 9.96
CA ASP A 85 -4.99 -21.27 11.30
C ASP A 85 -5.58 -20.41 12.41
N ILE A 86 -5.61 -19.07 12.20
CA ILE A 86 -6.09 -18.12 13.23
C ILE A 86 -7.56 -17.71 13.03
N SER A 87 -8.24 -18.21 12.00
CA SER A 87 -9.61 -17.77 11.65
C SER A 87 -10.66 -18.03 12.74
N GLY A 88 -10.40 -18.98 13.64
CA GLY A 88 -11.25 -19.29 14.80
C GLY A 88 -11.01 -18.41 16.03
N VAL A 89 -10.02 -17.53 15.99
CA VAL A 89 -9.62 -16.67 17.12
C VAL A 89 -10.37 -15.35 17.06
N SER A 90 -11.29 -15.12 18.01
CA SER A 90 -12.27 -14.02 17.94
C SER A 90 -11.66 -12.62 18.14
N ASP A 91 -10.55 -12.53 18.86
CA ASP A 91 -9.84 -11.28 19.18
C ASP A 91 -8.91 -10.81 18.04
N ILE A 92 -8.59 -11.67 17.07
CA ILE A 92 -7.74 -11.33 15.93
C ILE A 92 -8.59 -11.09 14.69
N LYS A 93 -8.64 -9.84 14.24
CA LYS A 93 -9.35 -9.45 13.01
C LYS A 93 -8.38 -9.22 11.88
N THR A 94 -8.75 -9.68 10.69
CA THR A 94 -7.94 -9.52 9.48
C THR A 94 -8.76 -8.87 8.36
N SER A 95 -8.10 -8.12 7.49
CA SER A 95 -8.66 -7.55 6.27
C SER A 95 -7.96 -8.14 5.06
N PHE A 96 -8.72 -8.50 4.02
CA PHE A 96 -8.17 -8.99 2.76
C PHE A 96 -7.58 -7.84 1.95
N ILE A 97 -6.33 -7.98 1.48
CA ILE A 97 -5.65 -6.99 0.64
C ILE A 97 -5.78 -7.31 -0.85
N GLY A 98 -5.73 -8.59 -1.20
CA GLY A 98 -5.82 -9.04 -2.58
C GLY A 98 -5.06 -10.33 -2.84
N HIS A 99 -5.16 -10.79 -4.09
CA HIS A 99 -4.34 -11.84 -4.67
C HIS A 99 -3.06 -11.19 -5.20
N ARG A 100 -1.90 -11.76 -4.86
CA ARG A 100 -0.61 -11.24 -5.29
C ARG A 100 0.23 -12.36 -5.90
N LYS A 101 0.74 -12.10 -7.09
CA LYS A 101 1.73 -12.97 -7.72
C LYS A 101 3.10 -12.61 -7.13
N LEU A 102 3.63 -13.49 -6.28
CA LEU A 102 4.94 -13.30 -5.68
C LEU A 102 6.03 -13.81 -6.65
N LYS A 103 7.15 -13.11 -6.72
CA LYS A 103 8.25 -13.49 -7.63
C LYS A 103 8.76 -14.90 -7.28
N GLY A 104 8.81 -15.82 -8.25
CA GLY A 104 9.24 -17.21 -8.03
C GLY A 104 8.19 -18.10 -7.37
N VAL A 105 6.93 -17.65 -7.23
CA VAL A 105 5.80 -18.46 -6.79
C VAL A 105 4.84 -18.61 -7.96
N GLU A 106 4.55 -19.84 -8.36
CA GLU A 106 3.68 -20.08 -9.52
C GLU A 106 2.24 -19.68 -9.26
N GLN A 107 1.75 -19.88 -8.04
CA GLN A 107 0.38 -19.61 -7.63
C GLN A 107 0.27 -18.21 -6.99
N GLU A 108 -0.85 -17.56 -7.25
CA GLU A 108 -1.18 -16.30 -6.56
C GLU A 108 -1.42 -16.57 -5.07
N THR A 109 -0.75 -15.79 -4.25
CA THR A 109 -0.90 -15.85 -2.79
C THR A 109 -1.92 -14.81 -2.34
N LYS A 110 -2.89 -15.24 -1.54
CA LYS A 110 -3.82 -14.32 -0.88
C LYS A 110 -3.12 -13.67 0.30
N ILE A 111 -3.11 -12.35 0.31
CA ILE A 111 -2.50 -11.55 1.38
C ILE A 111 -3.60 -10.87 2.19
N ARG A 112 -3.40 -10.84 3.51
CA ARG A 112 -4.26 -10.16 4.47
C ARG A 112 -3.43 -9.31 5.41
N CYS A 113 -4.04 -8.27 6.00
CA CYS A 113 -3.46 -7.51 7.11
C CYS A 113 -4.24 -7.75 8.38
N ILE A 114 -3.55 -7.73 9.52
CA ILE A 114 -4.18 -7.66 10.84
C ILE A 114 -4.75 -6.27 11.04
N THR A 115 -5.98 -6.19 11.56
CA THR A 115 -6.70 -4.94 11.79
C THR A 115 -7.21 -4.78 13.22
N SER A 116 -6.94 -5.78 14.08
CA SER A 116 -7.17 -5.67 15.52
C SER A 116 -6.17 -4.72 16.17
N ASN A 117 -6.43 -4.32 17.42
CA ASN A 117 -5.54 -3.54 18.28
C ASN A 117 -5.10 -2.20 17.67
N GLU A 118 -5.99 -1.57 16.88
CA GLU A 118 -5.72 -0.26 16.24
C GLU A 118 -4.46 -0.25 15.36
N LEU A 119 -4.06 -1.42 14.84
CA LEU A 119 -2.96 -1.50 13.89
C LEU A 119 -3.30 -0.81 12.58
N PRO A 120 -2.29 -0.24 11.89
CA PRO A 120 -2.48 0.43 10.62
C PRO A 120 -3.13 -0.50 9.59
N LYS A 121 -4.16 0.01 8.90
CA LYS A 121 -4.89 -0.74 7.87
C LYS A 121 -4.23 -0.50 6.51
N TYR A 122 -4.18 -1.52 5.70
CA TYR A 122 -3.79 -1.36 4.30
C TYR A 122 -4.77 -0.41 3.61
N ARG A 123 -4.27 0.74 3.18
CA ARG A 123 -5.04 1.73 2.44
C ARG A 123 -4.79 1.53 0.96
N THR A 124 -5.77 0.99 0.26
CA THR A 124 -5.70 0.92 -1.21
C THR A 124 -5.58 2.35 -1.74
N GLN A 125 -4.48 2.65 -2.42
CA GLN A 125 -4.26 3.97 -3.01
C GLN A 125 -5.11 4.15 -4.29
N ILE A 126 -6.44 4.07 -4.14
CA ILE A 126 -7.38 4.32 -5.24
C ILE A 126 -7.57 5.84 -5.44
N PHE A 127 -7.36 6.61 -4.38
CA PHE A 127 -7.63 8.05 -4.37
C PHE A 127 -6.84 8.86 -5.42
N PRO A 128 -5.52 8.66 -5.63
CA PRO A 128 -4.78 9.40 -6.65
C PRO A 128 -5.23 9.07 -8.07
N LEU A 129 -5.64 7.82 -8.35
CA LEU A 129 -6.14 7.40 -9.67
C LEU A 129 -7.49 8.04 -10.00
N ILE A 130 -8.39 8.12 -9.02
CA ILE A 130 -9.71 8.76 -9.19
C ILE A 130 -9.53 10.28 -9.37
N ILE A 131 -8.72 10.93 -8.55
CA ILE A 131 -8.43 12.37 -8.71
C ILE A 131 -7.78 12.64 -10.07
N GLY A 132 -6.77 11.84 -10.47
CA GLY A 132 -6.13 11.97 -11.77
C GLY A 132 -7.13 11.83 -12.95
N TYR A 133 -8.07 10.90 -12.85
CA TYR A 133 -9.11 10.71 -13.86
C TYR A 133 -10.08 11.91 -13.91
N TYR A 134 -10.54 12.40 -12.76
CA TYR A 134 -11.42 13.58 -12.69
C TYR A 134 -10.73 14.86 -13.16
N THR A 135 -9.45 15.04 -12.85
CA THR A 135 -8.67 16.20 -13.33
C THR A 135 -8.47 16.15 -14.83
N MET A 136 -8.28 14.97 -15.40
CA MET A 136 -8.13 14.78 -16.85
C MET A 136 -9.44 15.08 -17.59
N ILE A 137 -10.59 14.67 -17.07
CA ILE A 137 -11.92 14.96 -17.64
C ILE A 137 -12.24 16.46 -17.53
N LEU A 138 -12.04 17.06 -16.37
CA LEU A 138 -12.26 18.51 -16.16
C LEU A 138 -11.34 19.37 -17.03
N GLY A 139 -10.07 18.96 -17.19
CA GLY A 139 -9.14 19.63 -18.08
C GLY A 139 -9.55 19.54 -19.55
N GLY A 140 -10.02 18.38 -20.01
CA GLY A 140 -10.54 18.16 -21.35
C GLY A 140 -11.80 18.98 -21.65
N LEU A 141 -12.75 19.01 -20.69
CA LEU A 141 -13.98 19.83 -20.79
C LEU A 141 -13.66 21.33 -20.86
N ASN A 142 -12.67 21.80 -20.08
CA ASN A 142 -12.24 23.20 -20.09
C ASN A 142 -11.56 23.58 -21.40
N ALA A 143 -10.70 22.72 -21.95
CA ALA A 143 -10.09 22.91 -23.26
C ALA A 143 -11.13 22.98 -24.38
N PHE A 144 -12.17 22.11 -24.33
CA PHE A 144 -13.27 22.10 -25.29
C PHE A 144 -14.12 23.38 -25.20
N LEU A 145 -14.42 23.85 -23.98
CA LEU A 145 -15.16 25.11 -23.76
C LEU A 145 -14.39 26.33 -24.28
N ILE A 146 -13.07 26.40 -24.04
CA ILE A 146 -12.19 27.46 -24.54
C ILE A 146 -12.17 27.42 -26.07
N PHE A 147 -12.05 26.26 -26.68
CA PHE A 147 -12.04 26.09 -28.14
C PHE A 147 -13.39 26.53 -28.75
N ALA A 148 -14.50 26.13 -28.13
CA ALA A 148 -15.85 26.56 -28.55
C ALA A 148 -16.04 28.08 -28.43
N LEU A 149 -15.53 28.71 -27.37
CA LEU A 149 -15.58 30.17 -27.20
C LEU A 149 -14.72 30.90 -28.24
N ILE A 150 -13.57 30.37 -28.62
CA ILE A 150 -12.70 30.92 -29.68
C ILE A 150 -13.44 30.88 -31.03
N ILE A 151 -14.03 29.74 -31.36
CA ILE A 151 -14.81 29.59 -32.60
C ILE A 151 -16.01 30.55 -32.59
N TYR A 152 -16.74 30.64 -31.48
CA TYR A 152 -17.88 31.53 -31.33
C TYR A 152 -17.47 33.01 -31.47
N SER A 153 -16.34 33.44 -30.88
CA SER A 153 -15.81 34.79 -31.01
C SER A 153 -15.36 35.13 -32.44
N ALA A 154 -14.78 34.13 -33.15
CA ALA A 154 -14.38 34.28 -34.54
C ALA A 154 -15.59 34.41 -35.49
N LEU A 155 -16.67 33.66 -35.23
CA LEU A 155 -17.89 33.68 -36.04
C LEU A 155 -18.70 34.99 -35.87
N ILE A 156 -18.66 35.59 -34.67
CA ILE A 156 -19.41 36.84 -34.39
C ILE A 156 -18.60 38.12 -34.62
N GLY A 157 -17.30 38.00 -34.95
CA GLY A 157 -16.41 39.15 -35.19
C GLY A 157 -16.08 39.95 -33.92
N PHE A 158 -16.27 39.37 -32.76
CA PHE A 158 -15.96 40.01 -31.48
C PHE A 158 -14.46 39.88 -31.18
N LYS A 159 -13.74 41.01 -31.19
CA LYS A 159 -12.35 41.09 -30.70
C LYS A 159 -12.33 40.96 -29.17
N LEU A 160 -12.27 39.77 -28.64
CA LEU A 160 -11.94 39.54 -27.22
C LEU A 160 -10.50 40.01 -26.97
N HIS A 161 -10.30 40.92 -26.03
CA HIS A 161 -8.96 41.35 -25.62
C HIS A 161 -8.19 40.14 -25.10
N PHE A 162 -7.16 39.74 -25.84
CA PHE A 162 -6.25 38.61 -25.54
C PHE A 162 -5.66 38.66 -24.13
N MET A 163 -5.57 39.83 -23.54
CA MET A 163 -5.04 40.05 -22.17
C MET A 163 -5.91 39.42 -21.06
N TRP A 164 -7.24 39.34 -21.21
CA TRP A 164 -8.12 38.71 -20.22
C TRP A 164 -8.06 37.19 -20.25
N MET A 165 -7.84 36.62 -21.42
CA MET A 165 -7.68 35.17 -21.58
C MET A 165 -6.40 34.66 -20.94
N CYS A 166 -5.29 35.42 -21.02
CA CYS A 166 -4.02 35.04 -20.37
C CYS A 166 -4.12 35.10 -18.84
N ALA A 167 -4.82 36.05 -18.27
CA ALA A 167 -5.03 36.15 -16.82
C ALA A 167 -5.83 34.94 -16.28
N PHE A 168 -6.87 34.52 -17.00
CA PHE A 168 -7.69 33.38 -16.58
C PHE A 168 -6.93 32.02 -16.67
N ILE A 169 -6.07 31.88 -17.68
CA ILE A 169 -5.21 30.68 -17.80
C ILE A 169 -4.13 30.68 -16.72
N ILE A 170 -3.57 31.82 -16.37
CA ILE A 170 -2.55 31.96 -15.32
C ILE A 170 -3.15 31.63 -13.95
N ASP A 171 -4.34 32.12 -13.61
CA ASP A 171 -5.00 31.83 -12.35
C ASP A 171 -5.36 30.32 -12.22
N PHE A 172 -5.80 29.72 -13.31
CA PHE A 172 -6.12 28.28 -13.30
C PHE A 172 -4.87 27.40 -13.20
N THR A 173 -3.76 27.81 -13.82
CA THR A 173 -2.47 27.09 -13.76
C THR A 173 -1.83 27.20 -12.37
N ILE A 174 -1.97 28.33 -11.69
CA ILE A 174 -1.46 28.54 -10.32
C ILE A 174 -2.23 27.68 -9.31
N ILE A 175 -3.55 27.55 -9.44
CA ILE A 175 -4.36 26.66 -8.59
C ILE A 175 -3.95 25.17 -8.79
N PHE A 176 -3.57 24.77 -10.00
CA PHE A 176 -3.15 23.39 -10.30
C PHE A 176 -1.76 23.04 -9.74
N ILE A 177 -0.83 24.01 -9.69
CA ILE A 177 0.52 23.82 -9.14
C ILE A 177 0.50 23.76 -7.60
N GLY A 178 -0.45 24.44 -6.94
CA GLY A 178 -0.61 24.43 -5.49
C GLY A 178 -1.09 23.11 -4.88
N TYR A 179 -1.63 22.18 -5.69
CA TYR A 179 -2.08 20.86 -5.25
C TYR A 179 -1.09 19.70 -5.55
N SER A 180 0.08 20.00 -6.10
CA SER A 180 1.09 19.01 -6.50
C SER A 180 2.29 18.90 -5.55
N CYS A 181 2.22 19.57 -4.39
CA CYS A 181 3.20 19.41 -3.31
C CYS A 181 2.69 18.58 -2.15
#